data_3a405486596019485cfd41206843dd72
#
_entry.id   3a405486596019485cfd41206843dd72
#
_cell.length_a   1.000
_cell.length_b   1.000
_cell.length_c   1.000
_cell.angle_alpha   90.00
_cell.angle_beta   90.00
_cell.angle_gamma   90.00
#
_symmetry.space_group_name_H-M   'P 1'
#
loop_
_entity.id
_entity.type
_entity.pdbx_description
1 polymer ?
#
loop_
_entity_poly.entity_id
_entity_poly.type
_entity_poly.pdbx_seq_one_letter_code
_entity_poly.pdbx_strand_id
1 'polypeptide(L)'
;MCRPPYGTILFITTCIIGKTIGKNMEITKLQRAIIDGLEDVKAQDIKVFNTSHLTALFDRVIVASGTSNRQTKALANSVRDKVKGLGGDVISTEGEEVGEWVLVDCGDAVVHILQPALRQYYNLEEVWGDKPVRVKLQSSGGFSGAQVSAPDDEDDEPAAKPARKTTRR
;
A
#
# COMPACT_ATOMS: atom_id res chain seq x y z
N MET A 1 10.95 -66.13 -28.86
CA MET A 1 10.53 -64.97 -29.68
C MET A 1 9.94 -63.94 -28.71
N CYS A 2 10.78 -63.13 -28.12
CA CYS A 2 10.36 -62.05 -27.23
C CYS A 2 10.68 -60.72 -27.90
N ARG A 3 9.64 -59.92 -28.16
CA ARG A 3 9.77 -58.56 -28.61
C ARG A 3 9.93 -57.66 -27.36
N PRO A 4 10.90 -56.74 -27.31
CA PRO A 4 10.91 -55.71 -26.26
C PRO A 4 9.92 -54.60 -26.61
N PRO A 5 9.23 -54.01 -25.63
CA PRO A 5 8.37 -52.86 -25.85
C PRO A 5 9.23 -51.58 -25.84
N TYR A 6 9.49 -51.06 -27.02
CA TYR A 6 9.94 -49.68 -27.18
C TYR A 6 8.70 -48.80 -27.09
N GLY A 7 8.55 -48.07 -26.05
CA GLY A 7 7.41 -47.14 -25.98
C GLY A 7 7.17 -46.51 -24.61
N THR A 8 8.21 -45.95 -23.96
CA THR A 8 7.92 -45.13 -22.76
C THR A 8 9.06 -44.14 -22.50
N ILE A 9 9.41 -43.34 -23.49
CA ILE A 9 10.33 -42.21 -23.30
C ILE A 9 9.77 -41.02 -24.10
N LEU A 10 8.55 -40.64 -23.86
CA LEU A 10 7.98 -39.43 -24.51
C LEU A 10 6.95 -38.71 -23.66
N PHE A 11 6.96 -38.93 -22.34
CA PHE A 11 6.00 -38.25 -21.43
C PHE A 11 6.62 -37.48 -20.28
N ILE A 12 7.93 -37.28 -20.26
CA ILE A 12 8.60 -36.59 -19.15
C ILE A 12 9.12 -35.19 -19.54
N THR A 13 8.96 -34.78 -20.81
CA THR A 13 9.49 -33.49 -21.25
C THR A 13 8.43 -32.36 -21.35
N THR A 14 7.19 -32.59 -20.94
CA THR A 14 6.14 -31.59 -21.05
C THR A 14 5.69 -31.01 -19.68
N CYS A 15 6.42 -31.32 -18.62
CA CYS A 15 6.02 -30.89 -17.26
C CYS A 15 6.90 -29.78 -16.63
N ILE A 16 7.80 -29.16 -17.38
CA ILE A 16 8.72 -28.13 -16.83
C ILE A 16 8.53 -26.74 -17.47
N ILE A 17 7.59 -26.55 -18.36
CA ILE A 17 7.24 -25.21 -18.85
C ILE A 17 5.75 -24.97 -18.65
N GLY A 18 5.28 -25.27 -17.46
CA GLY A 18 4.02 -24.76 -16.94
C GLY A 18 4.33 -23.58 -16.02
N LYS A 19 5.01 -22.54 -16.52
CA LYS A 19 4.83 -21.22 -15.97
C LYS A 19 3.37 -20.92 -16.32
N THR A 20 2.45 -21.26 -15.43
CA THR A 20 1.13 -20.70 -15.41
C THR A 20 1.34 -19.20 -15.43
N ILE A 21 1.19 -18.61 -16.60
CA ILE A 21 0.96 -17.18 -16.72
C ILE A 21 -0.33 -16.99 -15.96
N GLY A 22 -0.20 -16.71 -14.67
CA GLY A 22 -1.29 -16.32 -13.82
C GLY A 22 -2.01 -15.22 -14.59
N LYS A 23 -3.30 -15.32 -14.70
CA LYS A 23 -4.17 -14.34 -15.35
C LYS A 23 -3.84 -13.00 -14.69
N ASN A 24 -3.02 -12.17 -15.36
CA ASN A 24 -2.63 -10.87 -14.87
C ASN A 24 -3.89 -10.11 -14.55
N MET A 25 -4.18 -9.95 -13.28
CA MET A 25 -5.29 -9.12 -12.85
C MET A 25 -4.96 -7.69 -13.22
N GLU A 26 -5.90 -6.97 -13.83
CA GLU A 26 -5.71 -5.56 -14.13
C GLU A 26 -5.24 -4.82 -12.88
N ILE A 27 -4.18 -4.01 -13.01
CA ILE A 27 -3.53 -3.32 -11.88
C ILE A 27 -4.51 -2.48 -11.04
N THR A 28 -5.53 -1.91 -11.65
CA THR A 28 -6.58 -1.15 -10.95
C THR A 28 -7.45 -2.05 -10.08
N LYS A 29 -7.75 -3.25 -10.54
CA LYS A 29 -8.52 -4.25 -9.78
C LYS A 29 -7.68 -4.82 -8.65
N LEU A 30 -6.40 -5.12 -8.90
CA LEU A 30 -5.46 -5.59 -7.90
C LEU A 30 -5.29 -4.55 -6.78
N GLN A 31 -5.04 -3.29 -7.16
CA GLN A 31 -4.94 -2.18 -6.21
C GLN A 31 -6.21 -2.08 -5.36
N ARG A 32 -7.39 -2.20 -5.96
CA ARG A 32 -8.66 -2.13 -5.23
C ARG A 32 -8.82 -3.29 -4.25
N ALA A 33 -8.52 -4.50 -4.68
CA ALA A 33 -8.56 -5.69 -3.83
C ALA A 33 -7.65 -5.56 -2.59
N ILE A 34 -6.44 -5.03 -2.80
CA ILE A 34 -5.49 -4.79 -1.71
C ILE A 34 -6.05 -3.75 -0.74
N ILE A 35 -6.58 -2.64 -1.23
CA ILE A 35 -7.15 -1.58 -0.39
C ILE A 35 -8.34 -2.12 0.39
N ASP A 36 -9.27 -2.83 -0.24
CA ASP A 36 -10.42 -3.44 0.43
C ASP A 36 -9.98 -4.41 1.54
N GLY A 37 -8.90 -5.19 1.30
CA GLY A 37 -8.32 -6.06 2.33
C GLY A 37 -7.70 -5.29 3.51
N LEU A 38 -7.07 -4.15 3.25
CA LEU A 38 -6.51 -3.28 4.28
C LEU A 38 -7.61 -2.56 5.08
N GLU A 39 -8.67 -2.12 4.42
CA GLU A 39 -9.82 -1.47 5.07
C GLU A 39 -10.61 -2.42 5.97
N ASP A 40 -10.79 -3.69 5.58
CA ASP A 40 -11.50 -4.70 6.37
C ASP A 40 -10.90 -4.88 7.78
N VAL A 41 -9.58 -4.79 7.90
CA VAL A 41 -8.85 -4.91 9.18
C VAL A 41 -8.49 -3.53 9.76
N LYS A 42 -9.01 -2.45 9.16
CA LYS A 42 -8.83 -1.07 9.63
C LYS A 42 -7.36 -0.65 9.68
N ALA A 43 -6.64 -0.84 8.57
CA ALA A 43 -5.31 -0.29 8.41
C ALA A 43 -5.35 1.23 8.52
N GLN A 44 -4.31 1.80 9.10
CA GLN A 44 -4.15 3.23 9.22
C GLN A 44 -3.27 3.78 8.11
N ASP A 45 -3.56 5.01 7.68
CA ASP A 45 -2.74 5.81 6.78
C ASP A 45 -2.30 5.04 5.51
N ILE A 46 -3.29 4.55 4.75
CA ILE A 46 -3.06 3.82 3.50
C ILE A 46 -2.65 4.83 2.42
N LYS A 47 -1.43 4.66 1.88
CA LYS A 47 -0.91 5.46 0.76
C LYS A 47 -0.55 4.54 -0.41
N VAL A 48 -0.87 4.96 -1.61
CA VAL A 48 -0.57 4.24 -2.85
C VAL A 48 0.34 5.08 -3.72
N PHE A 49 1.43 4.51 -4.19
CA PHE A 49 2.40 5.16 -5.06
C PHE A 49 2.43 4.47 -6.43
N ASN A 50 2.57 5.28 -7.47
CA ASN A 50 2.81 4.77 -8.82
C ASN A 50 4.31 4.68 -9.05
N THR A 51 4.82 3.49 -9.24
CA THR A 51 6.25 3.21 -9.41
C THR A 51 6.62 2.74 -10.82
N SER A 52 5.66 2.68 -11.74
CA SER A 52 5.90 2.24 -13.12
C SER A 52 6.98 3.05 -13.87
N HIS A 53 7.22 4.28 -13.43
CA HIS A 53 8.28 5.15 -13.98
C HIS A 53 9.64 4.98 -13.29
N LEU A 54 9.68 4.32 -12.13
CA LEU A 54 10.90 4.12 -11.33
C LEU A 54 11.50 2.73 -11.52
N THR A 55 10.66 1.73 -11.68
CA THR A 55 11.07 0.33 -11.80
C THR A 55 10.16 -0.44 -12.75
N ALA A 56 10.73 -1.44 -13.39
CA ALA A 56 9.99 -2.39 -14.23
C ALA A 56 9.53 -3.64 -13.46
N LEU A 57 9.81 -3.73 -12.15
CA LEU A 57 9.50 -4.91 -11.35
C LEU A 57 8.05 -4.91 -10.86
N PHE A 58 7.53 -3.75 -10.53
CA PHE A 58 6.16 -3.56 -10.02
C PHE A 58 5.64 -2.16 -10.35
N ASP A 59 4.36 -2.06 -10.60
CA ASP A 59 3.70 -0.81 -11.01
C ASP A 59 3.19 0.01 -9.83
N ARG A 60 2.90 -0.64 -8.70
CA ARG A 60 2.32 -0.01 -7.51
C ARG A 60 3.02 -0.43 -6.24
N VAL A 61 3.23 0.55 -5.38
CA VAL A 61 3.62 0.33 -3.98
C VAL A 61 2.53 0.87 -3.07
N ILE A 62 2.13 0.06 -2.12
CA ILE A 62 1.09 0.42 -1.16
C ILE A 62 1.72 0.36 0.23
N VAL A 63 1.64 1.45 0.97
CA VAL A 63 2.16 1.55 2.33
C VAL A 63 0.98 1.74 3.28
N ALA A 64 0.90 0.91 4.30
CA ALA A 64 -0.14 0.97 5.32
C ALA A 64 0.44 0.76 6.71
N SER A 65 -0.25 1.23 7.74
CA SER A 65 0.18 1.06 9.11
C SER A 65 -0.77 0.18 9.92
N GLY A 66 -0.17 -0.69 10.73
CA GLY A 66 -0.86 -1.47 11.75
C GLY A 66 -0.38 -1.07 13.14
N THR A 67 -1.27 -0.98 14.11
CA THR A 67 -0.96 -0.53 15.48
C THR A 67 -0.22 -1.56 16.32
N SER A 68 -0.19 -2.81 15.89
CA SER A 68 0.44 -3.92 16.62
C SER A 68 0.90 -5.02 15.68
N ASN A 69 1.86 -5.86 16.13
CA ASN A 69 2.33 -7.02 15.36
C ASN A 69 1.19 -7.97 14.96
N ARG A 70 0.19 -8.11 15.81
CA ARG A 70 -0.98 -8.94 15.51
C ARG A 70 -1.81 -8.34 14.38
N GLN A 71 -1.99 -7.01 14.39
CA GLN A 71 -2.75 -6.33 13.35
C GLN A 71 -2.02 -6.33 12.02
N THR A 72 -0.70 -6.10 12.00
CA THR A 72 0.10 -6.15 10.76
C THR A 72 0.02 -7.53 10.08
N LYS A 73 0.10 -8.61 10.88
CA LYS A 73 -0.10 -9.98 10.38
C LYS A 73 -1.53 -10.21 9.86
N ALA A 74 -2.54 -9.73 10.60
CA ALA A 74 -3.93 -9.83 10.17
C ALA A 74 -4.21 -9.05 8.88
N LEU A 75 -3.61 -7.87 8.72
CA LEU A 75 -3.67 -7.07 7.49
C LEU A 75 -3.07 -7.82 6.30
N ALA A 76 -1.89 -8.41 6.46
CA ALA A 76 -1.24 -9.20 5.42
C ALA A 76 -2.09 -10.39 4.98
N ASN A 77 -2.67 -11.11 5.95
CA ASN A 77 -3.56 -12.23 5.67
C ASN A 77 -4.82 -11.77 4.93
N SER A 78 -5.46 -10.68 5.37
CA SER A 78 -6.65 -10.13 4.72
C SER A 78 -6.38 -9.73 3.28
N VAL A 79 -5.26 -9.03 3.02
CA VAL A 79 -4.82 -8.67 1.67
C VAL A 79 -4.65 -9.92 0.81
N ARG A 80 -3.93 -10.92 1.33
CA ARG A 80 -3.69 -12.19 0.63
C ARG A 80 -5.00 -12.91 0.27
N ASP A 81 -5.92 -12.99 1.21
CA ASP A 81 -7.21 -13.66 1.00
C ASP A 81 -8.08 -12.92 -0.02
N LYS A 82 -8.11 -11.58 0.02
CA LYS A 82 -8.83 -10.76 -0.96
C LYS A 82 -8.26 -10.89 -2.37
N VAL A 83 -6.94 -10.79 -2.51
CA VAL A 83 -6.26 -10.92 -3.82
C VAL A 83 -6.52 -12.30 -4.41
N LYS A 84 -6.33 -13.37 -3.63
CA LYS A 84 -6.60 -14.76 -4.06
C LYS A 84 -8.08 -14.98 -4.38
N GLY A 85 -8.98 -14.43 -3.58
CA GLY A 85 -10.43 -14.55 -3.79
C GLY A 85 -10.91 -13.91 -5.09
N LEU A 86 -10.21 -12.92 -5.61
CA LEU A 86 -10.49 -12.28 -6.89
C LEU A 86 -9.69 -12.88 -8.06
N GLY A 87 -8.94 -13.97 -7.82
CA GLY A 87 -8.17 -14.69 -8.82
C GLY A 87 -6.81 -14.04 -9.13
N GLY A 88 -6.30 -13.19 -8.23
CA GLY A 88 -4.93 -12.68 -8.30
C GLY A 88 -3.96 -13.65 -7.62
N ASP A 89 -2.68 -13.50 -7.95
CA ASP A 89 -1.60 -14.28 -7.36
C ASP A 89 -0.86 -13.48 -6.29
N VAL A 90 -0.45 -14.15 -5.23
CA VAL A 90 0.46 -13.64 -4.23
C VAL A 90 1.75 -14.44 -4.32
N ILE A 91 2.83 -13.78 -4.67
CA ILE A 91 4.14 -14.40 -4.92
C ILE A 91 4.80 -14.79 -3.61
N SER A 92 4.92 -13.82 -2.69
CA SER A 92 5.53 -14.06 -1.40
C SER A 92 4.92 -13.19 -0.30
N THR A 93 5.15 -13.58 0.93
CA THR A 93 4.86 -12.77 2.12
C THR A 93 6.05 -12.90 3.07
N GLU A 94 6.63 -11.77 3.43
CA GLU A 94 7.84 -11.69 4.23
C GLU A 94 7.58 -10.93 5.54
N GLY A 95 8.33 -11.27 6.61
CA GLY A 95 8.26 -10.57 7.88
C GLY A 95 7.10 -10.97 8.80
N GLU A 96 6.31 -11.99 8.44
CA GLU A 96 5.18 -12.44 9.27
C GLU A 96 5.62 -12.99 10.65
N GLU A 97 6.83 -13.50 10.78
CA GLU A 97 7.29 -14.08 12.05
C GLU A 97 7.29 -13.03 13.17
N VAL A 98 7.92 -11.91 12.93
CA VAL A 98 8.00 -10.79 13.88
C VAL A 98 6.73 -9.95 13.85
N GLY A 99 6.27 -9.57 12.66
CA GLY A 99 5.05 -8.80 12.45
C GLY A 99 5.21 -7.30 12.70
N GLU A 100 6.41 -6.77 12.81
CA GLU A 100 6.66 -5.33 12.90
C GLU A 100 6.60 -4.65 11.54
N TRP A 101 7.11 -5.35 10.55
CA TRP A 101 7.06 -4.98 9.14
C TRP A 101 6.76 -6.24 8.32
N VAL A 102 5.62 -6.25 7.67
CA VAL A 102 5.20 -7.35 6.78
C VAL A 102 5.13 -6.82 5.35
N LEU A 103 5.73 -7.56 4.43
CA LEU A 103 5.69 -7.28 3.00
C LEU A 103 4.85 -8.37 2.32
N VAL A 104 3.93 -7.96 1.45
CA VAL A 104 3.15 -8.86 0.60
C VAL A 104 3.42 -8.52 -0.86
N ASP A 105 4.00 -9.46 -1.58
CA ASP A 105 4.29 -9.33 -3.00
C ASP A 105 3.16 -9.97 -3.83
N CYS A 106 2.48 -9.14 -4.60
CA CYS A 106 1.39 -9.52 -5.51
C CYS A 106 1.81 -9.43 -6.99
N GLY A 107 3.12 -9.37 -7.30
CA GLY A 107 3.66 -9.24 -8.65
C GLY A 107 3.66 -7.79 -9.12
N ASP A 108 2.55 -7.33 -9.70
CA ASP A 108 2.44 -5.96 -10.20
C ASP A 108 2.29 -4.92 -9.07
N ALA A 109 1.99 -5.35 -7.85
CA ALA A 109 1.86 -4.50 -6.67
C ALA A 109 2.58 -5.10 -5.46
N VAL A 110 3.27 -4.26 -4.71
CA VAL A 110 3.93 -4.60 -3.45
C VAL A 110 3.28 -3.84 -2.30
N VAL A 111 2.95 -4.54 -1.23
CA VAL A 111 2.31 -3.96 -0.05
C VAL A 111 3.27 -4.00 1.14
N HIS A 112 3.57 -2.84 1.69
CA HIS A 112 4.33 -2.68 2.92
C HIS A 112 3.38 -2.36 4.08
N ILE A 113 3.34 -3.21 5.06
CA ILE A 113 2.54 -3.05 6.27
C ILE A 113 3.49 -2.91 7.44
N LEU A 114 3.58 -1.71 8.01
CA LEU A 114 4.54 -1.37 9.05
C LEU A 114 3.84 -0.84 10.30
N GLN A 115 4.50 -1.02 11.44
CA GLN A 115 4.13 -0.25 12.62
C GLN A 115 4.49 1.23 12.44
N PRO A 116 3.74 2.16 13.07
CA PRO A 116 3.95 3.60 12.91
C PRO A 116 5.38 4.05 13.22
N ALA A 117 6.02 3.46 14.23
CA ALA A 117 7.39 3.78 14.62
C ALA A 117 8.40 3.43 13.52
N LEU A 118 8.27 2.23 12.93
CA LEU A 118 9.14 1.80 11.82
C LEU A 118 8.87 2.60 10.55
N ARG A 119 7.61 2.90 10.27
CA ARG A 119 7.24 3.72 9.12
C ARG A 119 7.87 5.11 9.20
N GLN A 120 7.82 5.74 10.36
CA GLN A 120 8.45 7.04 10.61
C GLN A 120 9.99 6.96 10.53
N TYR A 121 10.57 5.87 11.01
CA TYR A 121 12.03 5.68 10.99
C TYR A 121 12.58 5.49 9.57
N TYR A 122 11.94 4.62 8.77
CA TYR A 122 12.40 4.31 7.41
C TYR A 122 11.91 5.29 6.36
N ASN A 123 10.80 6.00 6.61
CA ASN A 123 10.21 7.00 5.73
C ASN A 123 10.12 6.57 4.24
N LEU A 124 9.52 5.39 4.01
CA LEU A 124 9.45 4.77 2.68
C LEU A 124 8.77 5.66 1.63
N GLU A 125 7.94 6.59 2.07
CA GLU A 125 7.26 7.53 1.20
C GLU A 125 8.21 8.42 0.41
N GLU A 126 9.36 8.79 1.01
CA GLU A 126 10.38 9.59 0.31
C GLU A 126 11.05 8.83 -0.84
N VAL A 127 11.14 7.50 -0.71
CA VAL A 127 11.74 6.64 -1.75
C VAL A 127 10.86 6.58 -2.99
N TRP A 128 9.54 6.53 -2.80
CA TRP A 128 8.57 6.32 -3.89
C TRP A 128 8.00 7.62 -4.48
N GLY A 129 8.36 8.77 -3.91
CA GLY A 129 8.01 10.11 -4.38
C GLY A 129 6.86 10.79 -3.63
N ASP A 130 6.83 12.12 -3.73
CA ASP A 130 5.96 12.98 -2.93
C ASP A 130 4.47 12.94 -3.29
N LYS A 131 4.08 12.25 -4.36
CA LYS A 131 2.70 12.29 -4.86
C LYS A 131 2.03 10.94 -4.79
N PRO A 132 1.36 10.61 -3.68
CA PRO A 132 0.53 9.41 -3.62
C PRO A 132 -0.64 9.51 -4.60
N VAL A 133 -1.00 8.38 -5.18
CA VAL A 133 -2.19 8.26 -6.01
C VAL A 133 -3.43 8.45 -5.13
N ARG A 134 -4.32 9.36 -5.52
CA ARG A 134 -5.58 9.56 -4.79
C ARG A 134 -6.47 8.33 -4.96
N VAL A 135 -6.69 7.64 -3.86
CA VAL A 135 -7.60 6.48 -3.80
C VAL A 135 -8.82 6.87 -2.99
N LYS A 136 -10.00 6.51 -3.50
CA LYS A 136 -11.23 6.62 -2.71
C LYS A 136 -11.25 5.49 -1.69
N LEU A 137 -10.92 5.78 -0.44
CA LEU A 137 -11.15 4.89 0.68
C LEU A 137 -12.65 4.85 0.95
N GLN A 138 -13.22 3.67 1.18
CA GLN A 138 -14.58 3.57 1.67
C GLN A 138 -14.53 3.92 3.17
N SER A 139 -14.94 5.13 3.50
CA SER A 139 -15.21 5.46 4.89
C SER A 139 -16.35 4.55 5.36
N SER A 140 -16.01 3.48 6.08
CA SER A 140 -16.98 2.72 6.83
C SER A 140 -17.66 3.66 7.82
N GLY A 141 -18.94 3.89 7.62
CA GLY A 141 -19.79 4.91 8.18
C GLY A 141 -19.55 5.27 9.63
N GLY A 142 -19.65 6.58 9.88
CA GLY A 142 -20.08 7.11 11.14
C GLY A 142 -18.99 7.56 12.11
N PHE A 143 -18.47 8.74 11.90
CA PHE A 143 -18.46 9.76 12.95
C PHE A 143 -18.50 11.14 12.29
N SER A 144 -19.71 11.63 12.09
CA SER A 144 -19.97 13.03 11.81
C SER A 144 -19.70 13.79 13.11
N GLY A 145 -18.68 14.62 13.12
CA GLY A 145 -18.45 15.46 14.27
C GLY A 145 -17.04 16.03 14.34
N ALA A 146 -16.91 17.17 13.78
CA ALA A 146 -16.09 18.32 14.06
C ALA A 146 -15.41 18.86 12.81
N GLN A 147 -16.11 19.72 12.12
CA GLN A 147 -15.47 20.78 11.35
C GLN A 147 -14.62 21.58 12.34
N VAL A 148 -13.32 21.35 12.28
CA VAL A 148 -12.38 22.33 12.79
C VAL A 148 -12.18 23.29 11.63
N SER A 149 -12.88 24.42 11.71
CA SER A 149 -12.60 25.58 10.89
C SER A 149 -11.14 25.94 11.05
N ALA A 150 -10.42 26.01 9.96
CA ALA A 150 -9.10 26.61 9.93
C ALA A 150 -9.22 28.05 10.43
N PRO A 151 -8.30 28.52 11.26
CA PRO A 151 -8.19 29.95 11.50
C PRO A 151 -7.68 30.59 10.21
N ASP A 152 -8.45 31.52 9.71
CA ASP A 152 -8.03 32.48 8.71
C ASP A 152 -6.92 33.33 9.33
N ASP A 153 -5.69 33.14 8.87
CA ASP A 153 -4.60 34.06 9.15
C ASP A 153 -4.85 35.31 8.30
N GLU A 154 -5.62 36.24 8.86
CA GLU A 154 -5.65 37.62 8.38
C GLU A 154 -4.35 38.31 8.81
N ASP A 155 -3.54 38.64 7.84
CA ASP A 155 -2.42 39.54 7.90
C ASP A 155 -2.84 40.88 8.51
N ASP A 156 -2.50 41.12 9.77
CA ASP A 156 -2.61 42.41 10.38
C ASP A 156 -1.28 43.16 10.27
N GLU A 157 -1.24 43.96 9.22
CA GLU A 157 -0.19 44.95 8.96
C GLU A 157 -0.20 46.02 10.07
N PRO A 158 0.94 46.35 10.69
CA PRO A 158 0.95 47.38 11.75
C PRO A 158 0.86 48.76 11.17
N ALA A 159 -0.33 49.34 11.34
CA ALA A 159 -0.58 50.72 11.02
C ALA A 159 0.26 51.70 11.87
N ALA A 160 0.89 52.54 11.14
CA ALA A 160 1.44 53.87 11.38
C ALA A 160 1.26 54.51 12.76
N LYS A 161 2.37 55.01 13.23
CA LYS A 161 2.53 56.00 14.31
C LYS A 161 1.66 57.26 14.12
N PRO A 162 1.05 57.80 15.18
CA PRO A 162 0.75 59.20 15.19
C PRO A 162 1.81 60.01 15.91
N ALA A 163 2.03 61.16 15.30
CA ALA A 163 2.96 62.19 15.65
C ALA A 163 2.73 62.88 16.99
N ARG A 164 3.88 63.22 17.59
CA ARG A 164 4.20 64.43 18.30
C ARG A 164 3.06 65.44 18.61
N LYS A 165 2.89 65.71 19.87
CA LYS A 165 2.47 67.07 20.30
C LYS A 165 3.42 67.60 21.36
N THR A 166 4.19 68.59 20.98
CA THR A 166 4.82 69.61 21.80
C THR A 166 3.78 70.45 22.47
N THR A 167 3.98 70.77 23.76
CA THR A 167 3.54 71.98 24.43
C THR A 167 4.37 72.12 25.70
N ARG A 168 5.36 72.93 25.71
CA ARG A 168 5.48 74.30 26.23
C ARG A 168 4.79 74.48 27.59
N ARG A 169 5.59 74.52 28.58
CA ARG A 169 5.85 75.64 29.53
C ARG A 169 6.61 75.11 30.74
#